data_8dc9d5756a2861ba6db1469af3660d00
#
_entry.id   8dc9d5756a2861ba6db1469af3660d00
#
_cell.length_a   1.000
_cell.length_b   1.000
_cell.length_c   1.000
_cell.angle_alpha   90.00
_cell.angle_beta   90.00
_cell.angle_gamma   90.00
#
_symmetry.space_group_name_H-M   'P 1'
#
loop_
_entity.id
_entity.type
_entity.pdbx_description
1 polymer ?
#
loop_
_entity_poly.entity_id
_entity_poly.type
_entity_poly.pdbx_seq_one_letter_code
_entity_poly.pdbx_strand_id
1 'polypeptide(L)'
;LIVGSGSGSALFPLGIAKKAKAAGARVVHIGSNPDSEMKDVAEFMVRIPVRTKNYLEDEIDSVQPMTSLFEQSLLILGDTVAKMIIDKKQIDMKSLWKYHANLE
;
A
#
# COMPACT_ATOMS: atom_id res chain seq x y z
N LEU A 1 -9.63 -4.53 2.26
CA LEU A 1 -8.62 -4.44 1.19
C LEU A 1 -7.63 -3.34 1.54
N ILE A 2 -6.34 -3.63 1.49
CA ILE A 2 -5.27 -2.62 1.47
C ILE A 2 -4.80 -2.53 0.02
N VAL A 3 -4.76 -1.31 -0.53
CA VAL A 3 -4.34 -1.06 -1.90
C VAL A 3 -3.20 -0.06 -1.95
N GLY A 4 -2.05 -0.47 -2.52
CA GLY A 4 -0.90 0.38 -2.80
C GLY A 4 -1.01 1.00 -4.19
N SER A 5 -1.03 2.33 -4.28
CA SER A 5 -1.03 3.06 -5.55
C SER A 5 -0.48 4.47 -5.35
N GLY A 6 0.76 4.72 -5.76
CA GLY A 6 1.42 6.00 -5.54
C GLY A 6 0.59 7.18 -6.04
N SER A 7 0.15 7.16 -7.28
CA SER A 7 -0.70 8.22 -7.86
C SER A 7 -2.16 8.17 -7.43
N GLY A 8 -2.66 7.04 -6.93
CA GLY A 8 -4.07 6.82 -6.58
C GLY A 8 -5.07 6.85 -7.75
N SER A 9 -4.58 6.89 -8.98
CA SER A 9 -5.40 6.97 -10.20
C SER A 9 -5.08 5.90 -11.23
N ALA A 10 -4.24 4.92 -10.90
CA ALA A 10 -3.92 3.81 -11.79
C ALA A 10 -5.15 2.91 -11.99
N LEU A 11 -5.43 2.57 -13.25
CA LEU A 11 -6.68 1.91 -13.68
C LEU A 11 -6.98 0.63 -12.89
N PHE A 12 -6.01 -0.28 -12.79
CA PHE A 12 -6.24 -1.58 -12.14
C PHE A 12 -6.42 -1.47 -10.62
N PRO A 13 -5.53 -0.83 -9.85
CA PRO A 13 -5.72 -0.66 -8.41
C PRO A 13 -7.03 0.05 -8.08
N LEU A 14 -7.36 1.11 -8.80
CA LEU A 14 -8.61 1.86 -8.60
C LEU A 14 -9.84 1.01 -8.92
N GLY A 15 -9.82 0.28 -10.04
CA GLY A 15 -10.90 -0.60 -10.44
C GLY A 15 -11.16 -1.73 -9.43
N ILE A 16 -10.09 -2.34 -8.91
CA ILE A 16 -10.18 -3.38 -7.87
C ILE A 16 -10.73 -2.79 -6.58
N ALA A 17 -10.26 -1.62 -6.18
CA ALA A 17 -10.74 -0.94 -4.98
C ALA A 17 -12.24 -0.60 -5.05
N LYS A 18 -12.70 -0.06 -6.19
CA LYS A 18 -14.12 0.21 -6.45
C LYS A 18 -14.97 -1.06 -6.35
N LYS A 19 -14.53 -2.15 -6.95
CA LYS A 19 -15.22 -3.46 -6.85
C LYS A 19 -15.26 -4.00 -5.42
N ALA A 20 -14.15 -3.92 -4.70
CA ALA A 20 -14.08 -4.36 -3.32
C ALA A 20 -15.04 -3.56 -2.42
N LYS A 21 -15.07 -2.24 -2.58
CA LYS A 21 -16.01 -1.36 -1.85
C LYS A 21 -17.46 -1.74 -2.16
N ALA A 22 -17.80 -1.95 -3.43
CA ALA A 22 -19.14 -2.36 -3.83
C ALA A 22 -19.54 -3.74 -3.25
N ALA A 23 -18.58 -4.61 -3.01
CA ALA A 23 -18.77 -5.89 -2.33
C ALA A 23 -18.80 -5.79 -0.80
N GLY A 24 -18.79 -4.58 -0.22
CA GLY A 24 -18.86 -4.36 1.23
C GLY A 24 -17.51 -4.39 1.95
N ALA A 25 -16.39 -4.46 1.24
CA ALA A 25 -15.07 -4.45 1.86
C ALA A 25 -14.68 -3.03 2.30
N ARG A 26 -14.04 -2.94 3.47
CA ARG A 26 -13.31 -1.73 3.89
C ARG A 26 -12.05 -1.58 3.04
N VAL A 27 -11.81 -0.38 2.52
CA VAL A 27 -10.65 -0.08 1.66
C VAL A 27 -9.73 0.92 2.34
N VAL A 28 -8.45 0.60 2.38
CA VAL A 28 -7.36 1.47 2.84
C VAL A 28 -6.44 1.75 1.67
N HIS A 29 -6.15 3.01 1.41
CA HIS A 29 -5.20 3.41 0.39
C HIS A 29 -3.83 3.72 0.99
N ILE A 30 -2.78 3.15 0.42
CA ILE A 30 -1.40 3.59 0.67
C ILE A 30 -0.90 4.24 -0.61
N GLY A 31 -0.57 5.53 -0.56
CA GLY A 31 -0.21 6.29 -1.74
C GLY A 31 0.50 7.61 -1.45
N SER A 32 0.86 8.36 -2.48
CA SER A 32 1.45 9.69 -2.33
C SER A 32 0.43 10.81 -2.52
N ASN A 33 -0.44 10.69 -3.52
CA ASN A 33 -1.40 11.73 -3.88
C ASN A 33 -2.70 11.65 -3.05
N PRO A 34 -2.94 12.59 -2.11
CA PRO A 34 -4.16 12.60 -1.31
C PRO A 34 -5.40 13.02 -2.10
N ASP A 35 -5.22 13.77 -3.21
CA ASP A 35 -6.31 14.28 -4.04
C ASP A 35 -6.59 13.41 -5.28
N SER A 36 -6.30 12.12 -5.16
CA SER A 36 -6.60 11.16 -6.23
C SER A 36 -8.04 10.66 -6.18
N GLU A 37 -8.48 10.01 -7.26
CA GLU A 37 -9.79 9.33 -7.30
C GLU A 37 -9.95 8.26 -6.20
N MET A 38 -8.85 7.76 -5.64
CA MET A 38 -8.89 6.78 -4.56
C MET A 38 -9.52 7.34 -3.28
N LYS A 39 -9.52 8.68 -3.08
CA LYS A 39 -10.13 9.33 -1.90
C LYS A 39 -11.63 9.06 -1.78
N ASP A 40 -12.32 8.89 -2.91
CA ASP A 40 -13.76 8.61 -2.92
C ASP A 40 -14.07 7.13 -2.65
N VAL A 41 -13.06 6.29 -2.70
CA VAL A 41 -13.17 4.84 -2.54
C VAL A 41 -12.68 4.38 -1.17
N ALA A 42 -11.51 4.85 -0.75
CA ALA A 42 -10.88 4.45 0.50
C ALA A 42 -11.51 5.14 1.72
N GLU A 43 -11.58 4.42 2.84
CA GLU A 43 -12.03 5.00 4.13
C GLU A 43 -10.97 5.92 4.74
N PHE A 44 -9.72 5.58 4.57
CA PHE A 44 -8.59 6.42 4.96
C PHE A 44 -7.35 6.10 4.12
N MET A 45 -6.39 7.02 4.18
CA MET A 45 -5.14 6.94 3.46
C MET A 45 -3.95 6.94 4.41
N VAL A 46 -2.99 6.07 4.13
CA VAL A 46 -1.62 6.16 4.66
C VAL A 46 -0.77 6.81 3.58
N ARG A 47 -0.29 8.01 3.84
CA ARG A 47 0.49 8.77 2.86
C ARG A 47 1.97 8.43 2.96
N ILE A 48 2.58 8.11 1.81
CA ILE A 48 4.03 8.03 1.61
C ILE A 48 4.38 9.14 0.61
N PRO A 49 4.85 10.31 1.04
CA PRO A 49 5.01 11.49 0.18
C PRO A 49 6.31 11.39 -0.63
N VAL A 50 6.39 10.45 -1.54
CA VAL A 50 7.52 10.27 -2.44
C VAL A 50 7.10 10.49 -3.88
N ARG A 51 8.06 10.89 -4.73
CA ARG A 51 7.80 11.25 -6.13
C ARG A 51 7.05 10.16 -6.87
N THR A 52 5.95 10.58 -7.49
CA THR A 52 5.14 9.78 -8.40
C THR A 52 5.06 10.46 -9.78
N LYS A 53 4.28 9.89 -10.69
CA LYS A 53 4.02 10.50 -12.01
C LYS A 53 3.35 11.87 -11.95
N ASN A 54 2.79 12.26 -10.79
CA ASN A 54 2.07 13.52 -10.61
C ASN A 54 3.00 14.68 -10.24
N TYR A 55 4.21 14.41 -9.74
CA TYR A 55 5.21 15.42 -9.36
C TYR A 55 4.63 16.50 -8.45
N LEU A 56 3.99 16.08 -7.33
CA LEU A 56 3.48 17.03 -6.35
C LEU A 56 4.64 17.77 -5.66
N GLU A 57 4.40 19.04 -5.32
CA GLU A 57 5.45 19.93 -4.76
C GLU A 57 6.02 19.44 -3.42
N ASP A 58 5.23 18.74 -2.64
CA ASP A 58 5.60 18.22 -1.32
C ASP A 58 6.07 16.76 -1.33
N GLU A 59 6.25 16.16 -2.52
CA GLU A 59 6.82 14.82 -2.66
C GLU A 59 8.35 14.86 -2.50
N ILE A 60 8.89 13.91 -1.74
CA ILE A 60 10.33 13.68 -1.63
C ILE A 60 10.86 13.27 -2.99
N ASP A 61 11.87 13.99 -3.45
CA ASP A 61 12.51 13.75 -4.74
C ASP A 61 13.28 12.42 -4.77
N SER A 62 13.44 11.86 -5.96
CA SER A 62 14.17 10.62 -6.15
C SER A 62 14.90 10.60 -7.50
N VAL A 63 16.11 10.09 -7.47
CA VAL A 63 16.88 9.78 -8.69
C VAL A 63 16.59 8.37 -9.23
N GLN A 64 15.79 7.60 -8.51
CA GLN A 64 15.38 6.27 -8.94
C GLN A 64 14.35 6.37 -10.08
N PRO A 65 14.37 5.43 -11.03
CA PRO A 65 13.45 5.46 -12.16
C PRO A 65 12.00 5.28 -11.72
N MET A 66 11.09 5.94 -12.42
CA MET A 66 9.65 5.81 -12.26
C MET A 66 9.18 6.01 -10.80
N THR A 67 8.47 5.04 -10.24
CA THR A 67 7.94 5.04 -8.86
C THR A 67 8.70 4.11 -7.92
N SER A 68 9.93 3.73 -8.27
CA SER A 68 10.71 2.75 -7.51
C SER A 68 10.85 3.09 -6.02
N LEU A 69 11.05 4.37 -5.68
CA LEU A 69 11.13 4.78 -4.27
C LEU A 69 9.81 4.52 -3.53
N PHE A 70 8.67 4.75 -4.17
CA PHE A 70 7.37 4.43 -3.58
C PHE A 70 7.20 2.93 -3.34
N GLU A 71 7.56 2.11 -4.33
CA GLU A 71 7.45 0.66 -4.26
C GLU A 71 8.33 0.07 -3.15
N GLN A 72 9.56 0.55 -3.03
CA GLN A 72 10.47 0.16 -1.94
C GLN A 72 9.93 0.61 -0.57
N SER A 73 9.42 1.82 -0.47
CA SER A 73 8.82 2.34 0.77
C SER A 73 7.59 1.54 1.17
N LEU A 74 6.77 1.12 0.20
CA LEU A 74 5.59 0.30 0.43
C LEU A 74 5.98 -1.08 0.97
N LEU A 75 7.03 -1.70 0.41
CA LEU A 75 7.56 -2.99 0.89
C LEU A 75 8.03 -2.88 2.34
N ILE A 76 8.87 -1.89 2.65
CA ILE A 76 9.39 -1.66 4.00
C ILE A 76 8.25 -1.38 4.99
N LEU A 77 7.26 -0.57 4.61
CA LEU A 77 6.08 -0.32 5.45
C LEU A 77 5.31 -1.61 5.72
N GLY A 78 5.09 -2.43 4.70
CA GLY A 78 4.40 -3.72 4.83
C GLY A 78 5.09 -4.65 5.82
N ASP A 79 6.40 -4.83 5.66
CA ASP A 79 7.21 -5.66 6.55
C ASP A 79 7.24 -5.12 7.99
N THR A 80 7.34 -3.79 8.13
CA THR A 80 7.30 -3.14 9.45
C THR A 80 5.98 -3.39 10.16
N VAL A 81 4.86 -3.20 9.46
CA VAL A 81 3.52 -3.44 10.02
C VAL A 81 3.33 -4.91 10.37
N ALA A 82 3.78 -5.83 9.51
CA ALA A 82 3.74 -7.26 9.78
C ALA A 82 4.53 -7.60 11.07
N LYS A 83 5.75 -7.07 11.19
CA LYS A 83 6.60 -7.25 12.39
C LYS A 83 5.91 -6.70 13.65
N MET A 84 5.32 -5.51 13.57
CA MET A 84 4.58 -4.92 14.70
C MET A 84 3.40 -5.79 15.14
N ILE A 85 2.67 -6.39 14.19
CA ILE A 85 1.56 -7.30 14.48
C ILE A 85 2.06 -8.57 15.18
N ILE A 86 3.16 -9.15 14.67
CA ILE A 86 3.79 -10.35 15.23
C ILE A 86 4.17 -10.08 16.69
N ASP A 87 4.85 -8.97 16.97
CA ASP A 87 5.28 -8.60 18.32
C ASP A 87 4.09 -8.34 19.24
N LYS A 88 3.14 -7.53 18.78
CA LYS A 88 1.95 -7.21 19.58
C LYS A 88 1.12 -8.43 19.93
N LYS A 89 1.04 -9.41 19.04
CA LYS A 89 0.27 -10.64 19.24
C LYS A 89 1.11 -11.79 19.80
N GLN A 90 2.41 -11.58 20.02
CA GLN A 90 3.35 -12.59 20.50
C GLN A 90 3.32 -13.88 19.64
N ILE A 91 3.28 -13.71 18.33
CA ILE A 91 3.23 -14.83 17.38
C ILE A 91 4.59 -15.51 17.33
N ASP A 92 4.63 -16.82 17.52
CA ASP A 92 5.85 -17.59 17.29
C ASP A 92 6.24 -17.57 15.80
N MET A 93 7.41 -17.01 15.51
CA MET A 93 7.95 -16.88 14.16
C MET A 93 8.06 -18.22 13.44
N LYS A 94 8.41 -19.29 14.17
CA LYS A 94 8.50 -20.64 13.58
C LYS A 94 7.14 -21.15 13.12
N SER A 95 6.07 -20.76 13.79
CA SER A 95 4.71 -21.16 13.41
C SER A 95 4.24 -20.57 12.09
N LEU A 96 4.88 -19.49 11.61
CA LEU A 96 4.51 -18.84 10.36
C LEU A 96 4.87 -19.68 9.13
N TRP A 97 5.88 -20.56 9.24
CA TRP A 97 6.29 -21.42 8.13
C TRP A 97 5.18 -22.31 7.58
N LYS A 98 4.20 -22.68 8.41
CA LYS A 98 3.02 -23.44 7.96
C LYS A 98 2.16 -22.70 6.93
N TYR A 99 2.32 -21.39 6.81
CA TYR A 99 1.60 -20.54 5.85
C TYR A 99 2.47 -20.17 4.64
N HIS A 100 3.70 -20.64 4.61
CA HIS A 100 4.60 -20.47 3.46
C HIS A 100 4.10 -21.27 2.26
N ALA A 101 4.76 -21.13 1.11
CA ALA A 101 4.36 -21.83 -0.10
C ALA A 101 4.32 -23.35 0.12
N ASN A 102 3.24 -24.00 -0.31
CA ASN A 102 3.03 -25.44 -0.15
C ASN A 102 3.62 -26.29 -1.28
N LEU A 103 4.43 -25.68 -2.13
CA LEU A 103 5.08 -26.34 -3.27
C LEU A 103 6.61 -26.46 -3.10
N GLU A 104 7.10 -26.23 -1.89
CA GLU A 104 8.51 -26.43 -1.51
C GLU A 104 8.72 -27.83 -0.91
#